data_eb2f690f5a68ddb669a4e1a0b1ce8ec1
#
_entry.id   eb2f690f5a68ddb669a4e1a0b1ce8ec1
#
_cell.length_a   1.000
_cell.length_b   1.000
_cell.length_c   1.000
_cell.angle_alpha   90.00
_cell.angle_beta   90.00
_cell.angle_gamma   90.00
#
_symmetry.space_group_name_H-M   'P 1'
#
loop_
_entity.id
_entity.type
_entity.pdbx_description
1 polymer ?
#
loop_
_entity_poly.entity_id
_entity_poly.type
_entity_poly.pdbx_seq_one_letter_code
_entity_poly.pdbx_strand_id
1 'polypeptide(L)'
;MTPKESIGKMKRILFVAAVAICALAQAQQQRTIAGASPGGNSPYATDAYPGFDDVDDSKPPERREPSWLWWRRPKKATPAEQYAYAKELEAAEDFSGAASACDALVREWPSSVEAPQAQLRFAKILAKEQEDYVEAFAQLEYLFDFYARDCPYLELVEYGYKLVNTMRDKKKTWFGLSFLSNKQVRRNYESIVRRAPGAAYVPEAMLKIAEIREEDLQYEEAVKVYEAIATKYPLRIETRTAAYREARARMWLCRRLAYNMVRCGETRGFLRQTMKRYPDIEQMDELKAWLEELEKYMDEAAYKNAKSYDSRRRTPHAALAAWELFLKEHPASPHADEARARIAELSAAPRKETSK
;
A
#
# COMPACT_ATOMS: atom_id res chain seq x y z
N MET A 1 29.94 10.83 -49.15
CA MET A 1 29.79 10.70 -47.70
C MET A 1 30.54 9.44 -47.25
N THR A 2 31.58 9.58 -46.51
CA THR A 2 32.40 8.44 -46.07
C THR A 2 31.70 7.69 -44.92
N PRO A 3 31.90 6.37 -44.78
CA PRO A 3 31.25 5.56 -43.72
C PRO A 3 31.50 6.09 -42.31
N LYS A 4 32.56 6.81 -42.06
CA LYS A 4 32.90 7.42 -40.75
C LYS A 4 31.98 8.58 -40.36
N GLU A 5 31.49 9.37 -41.31
CA GLU A 5 30.57 10.48 -41.04
C GLU A 5 29.13 10.00 -40.68
N SER A 6 28.72 8.88 -41.28
CA SER A 6 27.43 8.26 -40.98
C SER A 6 27.39 7.69 -39.55
N ILE A 7 28.49 7.05 -39.10
CA ILE A 7 28.62 6.49 -37.75
C ILE A 7 28.65 7.60 -36.68
N GLY A 8 29.31 8.73 -37.00
CA GLY A 8 29.35 9.91 -36.09
C GLY A 8 27.97 10.56 -35.90
N LYS A 9 27.19 10.68 -36.98
CA LYS A 9 25.81 11.21 -36.91
C LYS A 9 24.87 10.27 -36.14
N MET A 10 24.98 8.97 -36.38
CA MET A 10 24.15 7.97 -35.68
C MET A 10 24.46 7.91 -34.17
N LYS A 11 25.73 8.02 -33.76
CA LYS A 11 26.11 8.13 -32.33
C LYS A 11 25.60 9.41 -31.66
N ARG A 12 25.60 10.54 -32.38
CA ARG A 12 25.02 11.81 -31.87
C ARG A 12 23.49 11.73 -31.71
N ILE A 13 22.79 11.11 -32.66
CA ILE A 13 21.33 10.89 -32.60
C ILE A 13 20.97 9.96 -31.43
N LEU A 14 21.72 8.87 -31.24
CA LEU A 14 21.53 7.96 -30.11
C LEU A 14 21.83 8.61 -28.77
N PHE A 15 22.85 9.46 -28.68
CA PHE A 15 23.18 10.18 -27.47
C PHE A 15 22.11 11.24 -27.11
N VAL A 16 21.61 11.98 -28.10
CA VAL A 16 20.51 12.94 -27.90
C VAL A 16 19.23 12.23 -27.52
N ALA A 17 18.92 11.08 -28.12
CA ALA A 17 17.77 10.26 -27.75
C ALA A 17 17.88 9.70 -26.31
N ALA A 18 19.09 9.24 -25.91
CA ALA A 18 19.32 8.74 -24.56
C ALA A 18 19.20 9.85 -23.50
N VAL A 19 19.70 11.05 -23.78
CA VAL A 19 19.56 12.23 -22.91
C VAL A 19 18.11 12.67 -22.81
N ALA A 20 17.37 12.66 -23.93
CA ALA A 20 15.94 12.97 -23.93
C ALA A 20 15.12 11.94 -23.15
N ILE A 21 15.45 10.64 -23.23
CA ILE A 21 14.80 9.57 -22.46
C ILE A 21 15.13 9.73 -20.96
N CYS A 22 16.37 10.05 -20.58
CA CYS A 22 16.73 10.32 -19.20
C CYS A 22 16.02 11.57 -18.65
N ALA A 23 15.93 12.65 -19.44
CA ALA A 23 15.22 13.87 -19.05
C ALA A 23 13.70 13.63 -18.91
N LEU A 24 13.11 12.80 -19.79
CA LEU A 24 11.71 12.37 -19.68
C LEU A 24 11.48 11.50 -18.45
N ALA A 25 12.38 10.55 -18.16
CA ALA A 25 12.30 9.72 -16.96
C ALA A 25 12.45 10.56 -15.67
N GLN A 26 13.35 11.53 -15.65
CA GLN A 26 13.47 12.47 -14.52
C GLN A 26 12.26 13.40 -14.39
N ALA A 27 11.71 13.89 -15.49
CA ALA A 27 10.49 14.70 -15.50
C ALA A 27 9.26 13.87 -15.06
N GLN A 28 9.17 12.60 -15.44
CA GLN A 28 8.15 11.68 -14.93
C GLN A 28 8.32 11.41 -13.45
N GLN A 29 9.55 11.23 -12.99
CA GLN A 29 9.85 11.01 -11.57
C GLN A 29 9.54 12.25 -10.71
N GLN A 30 9.76 13.45 -11.23
CA GLN A 30 9.34 14.70 -10.59
C GLN A 30 7.82 14.91 -10.64
N ARG A 31 7.13 14.48 -11.71
CA ARG A 31 5.66 14.52 -11.82
C ARG A 31 4.96 13.56 -10.83
N THR A 32 5.59 12.43 -10.49
CA THR A 32 5.06 11.48 -9.50
C THR A 32 5.15 12.02 -8.06
N ILE A 33 5.95 13.04 -7.82
CA ILE A 33 6.13 13.68 -6.50
C ILE A 33 5.13 14.85 -6.29
N ALA A 34 4.54 15.37 -7.36
CA ALA A 34 3.68 16.56 -7.33
C ALA A 34 2.17 16.26 -7.12
N GLY A 35 1.83 15.18 -6.44
CA GLY A 35 0.46 14.88 -6.02
C GLY A 35 0.15 15.46 -4.63
N ALA A 36 0.24 16.80 -4.49
CA ALA A 36 -0.12 17.47 -3.25
C ALA A 36 -1.62 17.81 -3.23
N SER A 37 -2.30 17.43 -2.15
CA SER A 37 -3.67 17.89 -1.87
C SER A 37 -3.68 19.38 -1.56
N PRO A 38 -4.74 20.13 -1.92
CA PRO A 38 -4.82 21.57 -1.63
C PRO A 38 -4.82 21.78 -0.11
N GLY A 39 -3.84 22.51 0.39
CA GLY A 39 -3.68 22.83 1.80
C GLY A 39 -4.90 23.55 2.37
N GLY A 40 -5.36 23.10 3.50
CA GLY A 40 -6.41 23.71 4.30
C GLY A 40 -7.49 22.72 4.70
N ASN A 41 -7.38 22.15 5.92
CA ASN A 41 -8.38 21.29 6.58
C ASN A 41 -9.04 20.24 5.65
N SER A 42 -8.22 19.53 4.90
CA SER A 42 -8.69 18.40 4.11
C SER A 42 -9.18 17.32 5.08
N PRO A 43 -10.40 16.79 4.90
CA PRO A 43 -10.86 15.62 5.63
C PRO A 43 -10.01 14.37 5.33
N TYR A 44 -8.96 14.53 4.55
CA TYR A 44 -8.04 13.51 4.03
C TYR A 44 -6.70 13.46 4.80
N ALA A 45 -6.64 13.96 6.06
CA ALA A 45 -5.44 13.92 6.88
C ALA A 45 -4.78 12.52 6.87
N THR A 46 -3.46 12.50 6.74
CA THR A 46 -2.61 11.29 6.71
C THR A 46 -2.87 10.36 7.88
N ASP A 47 -3.24 10.90 9.04
CA ASP A 47 -3.58 10.14 10.25
C ASP A 47 -4.85 9.29 10.12
N ALA A 48 -5.68 9.52 9.08
CA ALA A 48 -6.94 8.81 8.89
C ALA A 48 -6.75 7.35 8.43
N TYR A 49 -5.62 7.01 7.84
CA TYR A 49 -5.36 5.68 7.27
C TYR A 49 -3.97 5.16 7.66
N PRO A 50 -3.85 4.51 8.84
CA PRO A 50 -2.60 3.87 9.25
C PRO A 50 -2.09 2.87 8.19
N GLY A 51 -0.78 2.87 7.93
CA GLY A 51 -0.17 1.99 6.93
C GLY A 51 -0.19 2.53 5.50
N PHE A 52 -0.80 3.71 5.24
CA PHE A 52 -0.66 4.39 3.95
C PHE A 52 0.65 5.19 3.91
N ASP A 53 1.12 5.48 2.69
CA ASP A 53 2.26 6.39 2.52
C ASP A 53 1.87 7.81 2.97
N ASP A 54 2.83 8.51 3.57
CA ASP A 54 2.67 9.93 3.87
C ASP A 54 2.51 10.72 2.57
N VAL A 55 1.56 11.66 2.58
CA VAL A 55 1.37 12.63 1.50
C VAL A 55 2.14 13.88 1.87
N ASP A 56 3.01 14.34 0.97
CA ASP A 56 3.68 15.62 1.13
C ASP A 56 2.74 16.77 0.77
N ASP A 57 1.97 17.23 1.75
CA ASP A 57 1.04 18.34 1.59
C ASP A 57 1.73 19.71 1.58
N SER A 58 3.07 19.76 1.65
CA SER A 58 3.85 21.00 1.69
C SER A 58 3.84 21.76 0.37
N LYS A 59 3.53 21.10 -0.74
CA LYS A 59 3.47 21.68 -2.07
C LYS A 59 2.06 21.60 -2.64
N PRO A 60 1.38 22.73 -2.82
CA PRO A 60 0.09 22.73 -3.50
C PRO A 60 0.23 22.23 -4.96
N PRO A 61 -0.81 21.61 -5.51
CA PRO A 61 -0.78 21.20 -6.91
C PRO A 61 -0.63 22.44 -7.80
N GLU A 62 0.24 22.33 -8.79
CA GLU A 62 0.52 23.41 -9.72
C GLU A 62 -0.21 23.19 -11.04
N ARG A 63 -0.83 24.28 -11.57
CA ARG A 63 -1.41 24.24 -12.92
C ARG A 63 -0.30 24.15 -13.95
N ARG A 64 -0.55 23.40 -15.01
CA ARG A 64 0.38 23.29 -16.12
C ARG A 64 0.46 24.61 -16.84
N GLU A 65 1.68 25.07 -17.10
CA GLU A 65 1.94 26.26 -17.90
C GLU A 65 1.77 25.98 -19.40
N PRO A 66 1.43 27.02 -20.20
CA PRO A 66 1.48 26.92 -21.65
C PRO A 66 2.85 26.43 -22.13
N SER A 67 2.87 25.57 -23.14
CA SER A 67 4.11 25.03 -23.64
C SER A 67 4.89 26.04 -24.48
N TRP A 68 6.18 26.20 -24.23
CA TRP A 68 7.05 26.98 -25.11
C TRP A 68 7.32 26.27 -26.45
N LEU A 69 7.09 24.95 -26.49
CA LEU A 69 7.24 24.12 -27.68
C LEU A 69 6.09 24.35 -28.64
N TRP A 70 6.36 24.93 -29.82
CA TRP A 70 5.33 25.33 -30.79
C TRP A 70 4.40 24.19 -31.22
N TRP A 71 4.90 22.93 -31.29
CA TRP A 71 4.10 21.75 -31.65
C TRP A 71 3.16 21.26 -30.56
N ARG A 72 3.34 21.70 -29.33
CA ARG A 72 2.45 21.45 -28.20
C ARG A 72 1.45 22.58 -27.94
N ARG A 73 1.44 23.58 -28.79
CA ARG A 73 0.49 24.69 -28.71
C ARG A 73 -0.81 24.32 -29.38
N PRO A 74 -1.94 24.98 -28.99
CA PRO A 74 -3.21 24.81 -29.68
C PRO A 74 -3.10 25.09 -31.18
N LYS A 75 -3.87 24.36 -31.97
CA LYS A 75 -3.97 24.53 -33.41
C LYS A 75 -5.12 25.46 -33.80
N LYS A 76 -6.03 25.73 -32.87
CA LYS A 76 -7.22 26.60 -33.07
C LYS A 76 -7.13 27.82 -32.15
N ALA A 77 -7.91 28.82 -32.46
CA ALA A 77 -7.85 30.12 -31.79
C ALA A 77 -8.68 30.18 -30.50
N THR A 78 -9.70 29.34 -30.38
CA THR A 78 -10.59 29.31 -29.20
C THR A 78 -10.63 27.93 -28.54
N PRO A 79 -10.94 27.85 -27.22
CA PRO A 79 -11.03 26.57 -26.52
C PRO A 79 -12.12 25.65 -27.11
N ALA A 80 -13.25 26.19 -27.52
CA ALA A 80 -14.34 25.43 -28.15
C ALA A 80 -13.94 24.82 -29.49
N GLU A 81 -13.26 25.58 -30.36
CA GLU A 81 -12.72 25.07 -31.63
C GLU A 81 -11.60 24.04 -31.40
N GLN A 82 -10.73 24.26 -30.43
CA GLN A 82 -9.66 23.32 -30.07
C GLN A 82 -10.23 22.00 -29.54
N TYR A 83 -11.29 22.04 -28.74
CA TYR A 83 -11.99 20.87 -28.26
C TYR A 83 -12.71 20.10 -29.38
N ALA A 84 -13.34 20.83 -30.32
CA ALA A 84 -13.94 20.24 -31.52
C ALA A 84 -12.86 19.52 -32.36
N TYR A 85 -11.72 20.18 -32.59
CA TYR A 85 -10.58 19.61 -33.30
C TYR A 85 -10.05 18.33 -32.62
N ALA A 86 -9.95 18.30 -31.30
CA ALA A 86 -9.56 17.07 -30.58
C ALA A 86 -10.55 15.92 -30.84
N LYS A 87 -11.88 16.21 -30.91
CA LYS A 87 -12.90 15.21 -31.24
C LYS A 87 -12.82 14.73 -32.69
N GLU A 88 -12.50 15.62 -33.63
CA GLU A 88 -12.28 15.27 -35.03
C GLU A 88 -11.10 14.31 -35.19
N LEU A 89 -9.99 14.59 -34.50
CA LEU A 89 -8.81 13.71 -34.49
C LEU A 89 -9.14 12.34 -33.90
N GLU A 90 -9.88 12.27 -32.80
CA GLU A 90 -10.32 11.02 -32.22
C GLU A 90 -11.24 10.21 -33.15
N ALA A 91 -12.15 10.91 -33.87
CA ALA A 91 -13.01 10.27 -34.86
C ALA A 91 -12.24 9.76 -36.07
N ALA A 92 -11.11 10.39 -36.40
CA ALA A 92 -10.18 9.95 -37.45
C ALA A 92 -9.16 8.90 -36.95
N GLU A 93 -9.32 8.38 -35.69
CA GLU A 93 -8.45 7.43 -35.02
C GLU A 93 -7.01 7.95 -34.80
N ASP A 94 -6.76 9.25 -34.95
CA ASP A 94 -5.50 9.87 -34.51
C ASP A 94 -5.54 10.17 -32.99
N PHE A 95 -5.43 9.12 -32.22
CA PHE A 95 -5.48 9.20 -30.76
C PHE A 95 -4.33 10.00 -30.16
N SER A 96 -3.14 9.93 -30.79
CA SER A 96 -1.98 10.71 -30.35
C SER A 96 -2.17 12.20 -30.58
N GLY A 97 -2.70 12.57 -31.75
CA GLY A 97 -3.08 13.95 -32.08
C GLY A 97 -4.19 14.46 -31.16
N ALA A 98 -5.22 13.65 -30.93
CA ALA A 98 -6.34 14.00 -30.04
C ALA A 98 -5.88 14.24 -28.60
N ALA A 99 -5.03 13.36 -28.06
CA ALA A 99 -4.43 13.51 -26.73
C ALA A 99 -3.61 14.82 -26.62
N SER A 100 -2.77 15.08 -27.63
CA SER A 100 -1.96 16.31 -27.69
C SER A 100 -2.82 17.57 -27.80
N ALA A 101 -3.92 17.52 -28.57
CA ALA A 101 -4.85 18.63 -28.70
C ALA A 101 -5.61 18.93 -27.40
N CYS A 102 -5.97 17.89 -26.63
CA CYS A 102 -6.57 18.04 -25.30
C CYS A 102 -5.56 18.63 -24.29
N ASP A 103 -4.31 18.13 -24.23
CA ASP A 103 -3.27 18.68 -23.34
C ASP A 103 -3.00 20.15 -23.65
N ALA A 104 -2.91 20.52 -24.94
CA ALA A 104 -2.73 21.91 -25.39
C ALA A 104 -3.87 22.82 -24.93
N LEU A 105 -5.13 22.37 -25.02
CA LEU A 105 -6.29 23.10 -24.56
C LEU A 105 -6.22 23.42 -23.07
N VAL A 106 -5.96 22.37 -22.25
CA VAL A 106 -5.93 22.50 -20.79
C VAL A 106 -4.80 23.42 -20.32
N ARG A 107 -3.66 23.44 -21.03
CA ARG A 107 -2.54 24.35 -20.71
C ARG A 107 -2.81 25.80 -21.09
N GLU A 108 -3.37 26.03 -22.23
CA GLU A 108 -3.59 27.40 -22.75
C GLU A 108 -4.83 28.08 -22.13
N TRP A 109 -5.91 27.27 -21.95
CA TRP A 109 -7.19 27.78 -21.42
C TRP A 109 -7.67 27.00 -20.21
N PRO A 110 -6.90 26.95 -19.10
CA PRO A 110 -7.21 26.11 -17.95
C PRO A 110 -8.52 26.47 -17.23
N SER A 111 -9.06 27.66 -17.47
CA SER A 111 -10.30 28.12 -16.85
C SER A 111 -11.49 28.08 -17.83
N SER A 112 -11.35 27.52 -19.03
CA SER A 112 -12.44 27.38 -19.97
C SER A 112 -13.42 26.29 -19.56
N VAL A 113 -14.65 26.35 -20.04
CA VAL A 113 -15.70 25.34 -19.80
C VAL A 113 -15.33 23.98 -20.41
N GLU A 114 -14.53 23.99 -21.46
CA GLU A 114 -14.07 22.80 -22.17
C GLU A 114 -12.89 22.11 -21.48
N ALA A 115 -12.12 22.80 -20.63
CA ALA A 115 -10.91 22.26 -20.02
C ALA A 115 -11.16 21.00 -19.19
N PRO A 116 -12.17 20.89 -18.31
CA PRO A 116 -12.46 19.67 -17.57
C PRO A 116 -12.78 18.49 -18.48
N GLN A 117 -13.56 18.74 -19.55
CA GLN A 117 -13.95 17.73 -20.52
C GLN A 117 -12.76 17.25 -21.36
N ALA A 118 -11.89 18.19 -21.78
CA ALA A 118 -10.65 17.87 -22.49
C ALA A 118 -9.70 17.06 -21.62
N GLN A 119 -9.56 17.43 -20.34
CA GLN A 119 -8.72 16.70 -19.38
C GLN A 119 -9.21 15.26 -19.17
N LEU A 120 -10.52 15.04 -19.01
CA LEU A 120 -11.11 13.71 -18.90
C LEU A 120 -10.92 12.89 -20.18
N ARG A 121 -11.13 13.52 -21.35
CA ARG A 121 -10.93 12.87 -22.65
C ARG A 121 -9.48 12.44 -22.83
N PHE A 122 -8.54 13.30 -22.46
CA PHE A 122 -7.12 13.00 -22.48
C PHE A 122 -6.81 11.76 -21.63
N ALA A 123 -7.28 11.70 -20.37
CA ALA A 123 -7.10 10.53 -19.52
C ALA A 123 -7.69 9.24 -20.14
N LYS A 124 -8.88 9.33 -20.75
CA LYS A 124 -9.54 8.18 -21.39
C LYS A 124 -8.80 7.68 -22.64
N ILE A 125 -8.28 8.58 -23.47
CA ILE A 125 -7.48 8.21 -24.64
C ILE A 125 -6.21 7.50 -24.22
N LEU A 126 -5.49 8.02 -23.23
CA LEU A 126 -4.28 7.38 -22.70
C LEU A 126 -4.57 5.96 -22.17
N ALA A 127 -5.65 5.80 -21.42
CA ALA A 127 -5.99 4.52 -20.82
C ALA A 127 -6.43 3.47 -21.84
N LYS A 128 -7.30 3.88 -22.79
CA LYS A 128 -8.00 2.94 -23.68
C LYS A 128 -7.22 2.63 -24.96
N GLU A 129 -6.64 3.67 -25.57
CA GLU A 129 -6.06 3.57 -26.91
C GLU A 129 -4.52 3.45 -26.85
N GLN A 130 -3.89 4.06 -25.85
CA GLN A 130 -2.42 4.01 -25.71
C GLN A 130 -1.95 3.05 -24.59
N GLU A 131 -2.88 2.49 -23.84
CA GLU A 131 -2.59 1.61 -22.68
C GLU A 131 -1.61 2.20 -21.66
N ASP A 132 -1.44 3.52 -21.65
CA ASP A 132 -0.62 4.24 -20.67
C ASP A 132 -1.45 4.57 -19.42
N TYR A 133 -1.65 3.56 -18.59
CA TYR A 133 -2.48 3.67 -17.38
C TYR A 133 -1.86 4.58 -16.33
N VAL A 134 -0.54 4.69 -16.28
CA VAL A 134 0.17 5.53 -15.31
C VAL A 134 -0.09 6.99 -15.61
N GLU A 135 0.13 7.39 -16.86
CA GLU A 135 -0.12 8.77 -17.27
C GLU A 135 -1.63 9.07 -17.24
N ALA A 136 -2.47 8.11 -17.65
CA ALA A 136 -3.93 8.25 -17.56
C ALA A 136 -4.40 8.56 -16.13
N PHE A 137 -3.86 7.86 -15.14
CA PHE A 137 -4.18 8.12 -13.72
C PHE A 137 -3.65 9.48 -13.26
N ALA A 138 -2.45 9.89 -13.68
CA ALA A 138 -1.92 11.22 -13.41
C ALA A 138 -2.81 12.35 -14.00
N GLN A 139 -3.42 12.09 -15.18
CA GLN A 139 -4.39 13.04 -15.76
C GLN A 139 -5.69 13.10 -14.95
N LEU A 140 -6.14 11.98 -14.38
CA LEU A 140 -7.28 11.97 -13.44
C LEU A 140 -6.95 12.70 -12.13
N GLU A 141 -5.76 12.53 -11.57
CA GLU A 141 -5.36 13.29 -10.38
C GLU A 141 -5.37 14.79 -10.64
N TYR A 142 -4.85 15.24 -11.78
CA TYR A 142 -4.93 16.63 -12.19
C TYR A 142 -6.38 17.12 -12.28
N LEU A 143 -7.28 16.30 -12.80
CA LEU A 143 -8.71 16.62 -12.89
C LEU A 143 -9.35 16.72 -11.50
N PHE A 144 -9.01 15.82 -10.58
CA PHE A 144 -9.48 15.87 -9.19
C PHE A 144 -9.00 17.12 -8.46
N ASP A 145 -7.76 17.57 -8.71
CA ASP A 145 -7.17 18.70 -8.02
C ASP A 145 -7.68 20.04 -8.51
N PHE A 146 -7.96 20.17 -9.83
CA PHE A 146 -8.29 21.46 -10.43
C PHE A 146 -9.73 21.62 -10.92
N TYR A 147 -10.44 20.51 -11.16
CA TYR A 147 -11.76 20.50 -11.78
C TYR A 147 -12.81 19.68 -11.01
N ALA A 148 -12.58 19.43 -9.73
CA ALA A 148 -13.48 18.61 -8.91
C ALA A 148 -14.92 19.11 -8.86
N ARG A 149 -15.12 20.45 -9.00
CA ARG A 149 -16.44 21.11 -8.97
C ARG A 149 -17.15 21.07 -10.31
N ASP A 150 -16.41 20.88 -11.39
CA ASP A 150 -16.90 21.00 -12.77
C ASP A 150 -17.22 19.63 -13.38
N CYS A 151 -17.10 18.57 -12.58
CA CYS A 151 -17.24 17.19 -13.02
C CYS A 151 -18.07 16.37 -12.03
N PRO A 152 -18.69 15.25 -12.46
CA PRO A 152 -19.33 14.27 -11.57
C PRO A 152 -18.27 13.53 -10.77
N TYR A 153 -17.80 14.14 -9.70
CA TYR A 153 -16.61 13.75 -8.93
C TYR A 153 -16.60 12.27 -8.52
N LEU A 154 -17.72 11.79 -7.93
CA LEU A 154 -17.78 10.40 -7.45
C LEU A 154 -17.68 9.37 -8.58
N GLU A 155 -18.28 9.65 -9.75
CA GLU A 155 -18.17 8.78 -10.93
C GLU A 155 -16.74 8.74 -11.47
N LEU A 156 -16.03 9.87 -11.39
CA LEU A 156 -14.64 9.95 -11.82
C LEU A 156 -13.71 9.21 -10.86
N VAL A 157 -13.94 9.29 -9.55
CA VAL A 157 -13.16 8.51 -8.57
C VAL A 157 -13.41 7.02 -8.76
N GLU A 158 -14.66 6.60 -9.05
CA GLU A 158 -14.98 5.21 -9.40
C GLU A 158 -14.28 4.77 -10.70
N TYR A 159 -14.24 5.63 -11.70
CA TYR A 159 -13.47 5.38 -12.93
C TYR A 159 -11.98 5.21 -12.62
N GLY A 160 -11.42 6.08 -11.77
CA GLY A 160 -10.04 5.95 -11.26
C GLY A 160 -9.81 4.61 -10.57
N TYR A 161 -10.73 4.16 -9.73
CA TYR A 161 -10.66 2.84 -9.09
C TYR A 161 -10.60 1.70 -10.11
N LYS A 162 -11.48 1.72 -11.12
CA LYS A 162 -11.47 0.74 -12.22
C LYS A 162 -10.15 0.75 -12.99
N LEU A 163 -9.60 1.94 -13.23
CA LEU A 163 -8.31 2.11 -13.91
C LEU A 163 -7.16 1.48 -13.10
N VAL A 164 -7.11 1.72 -11.79
CA VAL A 164 -6.09 1.13 -10.91
C VAL A 164 -6.21 -0.39 -10.83
N ASN A 165 -7.44 -0.93 -10.85
CA ASN A 165 -7.65 -2.38 -10.94
C ASN A 165 -7.04 -2.95 -12.24
N THR A 166 -7.29 -2.28 -13.38
CA THR A 166 -6.69 -2.69 -14.67
C THR A 166 -5.15 -2.65 -14.63
N MET A 167 -4.57 -1.62 -13.99
CA MET A 167 -3.12 -1.54 -13.79
C MET A 167 -2.59 -2.74 -12.99
N ARG A 168 -3.29 -3.11 -11.91
CA ARG A 168 -2.90 -4.25 -11.08
C ARG A 168 -3.01 -5.58 -11.83
N ASP A 169 -4.07 -5.77 -12.59
CA ASP A 169 -4.31 -7.01 -13.36
C ASP A 169 -3.29 -7.17 -14.49
N LYS A 170 -3.04 -6.11 -15.25
CA LYS A 170 -2.02 -6.12 -16.32
C LYS A 170 -0.61 -6.37 -15.78
N LYS A 171 -0.29 -5.86 -14.58
CA LYS A 171 0.96 -6.17 -13.92
C LYS A 171 1.13 -7.67 -13.66
N LYS A 172 0.07 -8.37 -13.26
CA LYS A 172 0.11 -9.82 -12.98
C LYS A 172 0.24 -10.67 -14.24
N THR A 173 -0.20 -10.17 -15.39
CA THR A 173 -0.29 -10.97 -16.64
C THR A 173 0.93 -10.89 -17.54
N TRP A 174 1.83 -9.93 -17.35
CA TRP A 174 2.95 -9.72 -18.27
C TRP A 174 4.26 -10.28 -17.72
N PHE A 175 4.60 -11.51 -18.05
CA PHE A 175 5.89 -12.25 -17.94
C PHE A 175 6.96 -11.70 -16.96
N GLY A 176 6.57 -11.12 -15.83
CA GLY A 176 7.51 -10.63 -14.81
C GLY A 176 8.30 -9.35 -15.19
N LEU A 177 8.11 -8.79 -16.36
CA LEU A 177 8.73 -7.53 -16.83
C LEU A 177 7.69 -6.40 -16.79
N SER A 178 7.17 -6.09 -15.62
CA SER A 178 6.23 -4.98 -15.49
C SER A 178 6.97 -3.67 -15.19
N PHE A 179 6.77 -2.66 -16.04
CA PHE A 179 7.20 -1.27 -15.78
C PHE A 179 6.35 -0.61 -14.67
N LEU A 180 5.26 -1.26 -14.24
CA LEU A 180 4.39 -0.80 -13.15
C LEU A 180 4.94 -1.28 -11.81
N SER A 181 5.43 -0.35 -10.99
CA SER A 181 5.88 -0.68 -9.65
C SER A 181 4.70 -0.92 -8.70
N ASN A 182 4.86 -1.84 -7.72
CA ASN A 182 3.91 -2.02 -6.62
C ASN A 182 3.61 -0.69 -5.92
N LYS A 183 4.64 0.10 -5.68
CA LYS A 183 4.52 1.40 -5.03
C LYS A 183 3.59 2.35 -5.78
N GLN A 184 3.67 2.40 -7.11
CA GLN A 184 2.80 3.27 -7.92
C GLN A 184 1.34 2.83 -7.85
N VAL A 185 1.08 1.53 -8.07
CA VAL A 185 -0.28 0.97 -8.00
C VAL A 185 -0.89 1.20 -6.61
N ARG A 186 -0.12 0.95 -5.56
CA ARG A 186 -0.55 1.17 -4.18
C ARG A 186 -0.90 2.63 -3.92
N ARG A 187 -0.03 3.58 -4.29
CA ARG A 187 -0.29 5.02 -4.13
C ARG A 187 -1.57 5.46 -4.85
N ASN A 188 -1.82 4.91 -6.02
CA ASN A 188 -3.03 5.20 -6.76
C ASN A 188 -4.29 4.69 -6.01
N TYR A 189 -4.25 3.47 -5.42
CA TYR A 189 -5.32 3.01 -4.54
C TYR A 189 -5.48 3.90 -3.30
N GLU A 190 -4.38 4.28 -2.65
CA GLU A 190 -4.40 5.17 -1.49
C GLU A 190 -5.02 6.52 -1.83
N SER A 191 -4.70 7.11 -3.00
CA SER A 191 -5.32 8.34 -3.51
C SER A 191 -6.84 8.18 -3.67
N ILE A 192 -7.31 7.09 -4.29
CA ILE A 192 -8.74 6.79 -4.46
C ILE A 192 -9.46 6.66 -3.11
N VAL A 193 -8.89 5.93 -2.15
CA VAL A 193 -9.48 5.73 -0.81
C VAL A 193 -9.63 7.07 -0.07
N ARG A 194 -8.60 7.92 -0.13
CA ARG A 194 -8.65 9.25 0.51
C ARG A 194 -9.71 10.17 -0.12
N ARG A 195 -9.91 10.08 -1.44
CA ARG A 195 -10.84 10.94 -2.18
C ARG A 195 -12.31 10.57 -2.01
N ALA A 196 -12.61 9.30 -1.76
CA ALA A 196 -13.99 8.82 -1.59
C ALA A 196 -14.12 7.79 -0.47
N PRO A 197 -13.85 8.14 0.81
CA PRO A 197 -13.77 7.20 1.93
C PRO A 197 -15.08 6.46 2.22
N GLY A 198 -16.22 7.02 1.80
CA GLY A 198 -17.54 6.41 1.96
C GLY A 198 -17.98 5.50 0.80
N ALA A 199 -17.17 5.35 -0.25
CA ALA A 199 -17.55 4.54 -1.39
C ALA A 199 -17.55 3.03 -1.08
N ALA A 200 -18.47 2.30 -1.72
CA ALA A 200 -18.69 0.89 -1.46
C ALA A 200 -17.46 0.00 -1.75
N TYR A 201 -16.61 0.41 -2.67
CA TYR A 201 -15.39 -0.31 -3.09
C TYR A 201 -14.17 -0.03 -2.18
N VAL A 202 -14.26 0.90 -1.23
CA VAL A 202 -13.10 1.31 -0.40
C VAL A 202 -12.54 0.16 0.44
N PRO A 203 -13.35 -0.67 1.13
CA PRO A 203 -12.80 -1.81 1.88
C PRO A 203 -12.03 -2.79 0.98
N GLU A 204 -12.52 -3.03 -0.25
CA GLU A 204 -11.82 -3.86 -1.23
C GLU A 204 -10.51 -3.20 -1.69
N ALA A 205 -10.52 -1.89 -1.98
CA ALA A 205 -9.32 -1.15 -2.33
C ALA A 205 -8.26 -1.22 -1.23
N MET A 206 -8.67 -1.09 0.03
CA MET A 206 -7.78 -1.23 1.20
C MET A 206 -7.21 -2.64 1.33
N LEU A 207 -8.00 -3.69 1.06
CA LEU A 207 -7.47 -5.05 0.98
C LEU A 207 -6.36 -5.16 -0.06
N LYS A 208 -6.55 -4.58 -1.25
CA LYS A 208 -5.53 -4.57 -2.31
C LYS A 208 -4.26 -3.80 -1.91
N ILE A 209 -4.41 -2.68 -1.17
CA ILE A 209 -3.26 -1.96 -0.61
C ILE A 209 -2.47 -2.86 0.35
N ALA A 210 -3.16 -3.54 1.27
CA ALA A 210 -2.51 -4.45 2.21
C ALA A 210 -1.84 -5.65 1.52
N GLU A 211 -2.48 -6.21 0.49
CA GLU A 211 -1.88 -7.26 -0.35
C GLU A 211 -0.58 -6.81 -1.01
N ILE A 212 -0.56 -5.58 -1.55
CA ILE A 212 0.66 -5.03 -2.16
C ILE A 212 1.75 -4.82 -1.10
N ARG A 213 1.39 -4.41 0.13
CA ARG A 213 2.33 -4.32 1.25
C ARG A 213 2.93 -5.68 1.60
N GLU A 214 2.12 -6.77 1.61
CA GLU A 214 2.62 -8.12 1.82
C GLU A 214 3.55 -8.57 0.68
N GLU A 215 3.21 -8.29 -0.59
CA GLU A 215 4.07 -8.57 -1.76
C GLU A 215 5.44 -7.87 -1.64
N ASP A 216 5.46 -6.65 -1.07
CA ASP A 216 6.67 -5.87 -0.82
C ASP A 216 7.35 -6.25 0.52
N LEU A 217 6.89 -7.31 1.19
CA LEU A 217 7.37 -7.79 2.51
C LEU A 217 7.23 -6.76 3.64
N GLN A 218 6.34 -5.78 3.49
CA GLN A 218 6.03 -4.74 4.46
C GLN A 218 4.88 -5.18 5.38
N TYR A 219 5.06 -6.27 6.11
CA TYR A 219 3.99 -6.91 6.88
C TYR A 219 3.48 -6.07 8.05
N GLU A 220 4.34 -5.25 8.69
CA GLU A 220 3.90 -4.31 9.72
C GLU A 220 2.91 -3.29 9.17
N GLU A 221 3.19 -2.75 7.99
CA GLU A 221 2.30 -1.79 7.34
C GLU A 221 1.01 -2.47 6.83
N ALA A 222 1.11 -3.71 6.34
CA ALA A 222 -0.07 -4.48 5.95
C ALA A 222 -1.01 -4.71 7.14
N VAL A 223 -0.49 -5.07 8.32
CA VAL A 223 -1.27 -5.24 9.56
C VAL A 223 -2.03 -3.95 9.89
N LYS A 224 -1.38 -2.78 9.84
CA LYS A 224 -2.05 -1.49 10.12
C LYS A 224 -3.23 -1.22 9.17
N VAL A 225 -3.09 -1.57 7.88
CA VAL A 225 -4.17 -1.41 6.90
C VAL A 225 -5.32 -2.37 7.20
N TYR A 226 -5.05 -3.63 7.56
CA TYR A 226 -6.10 -4.60 7.95
C TYR A 226 -6.84 -4.15 9.22
N GLU A 227 -6.13 -3.66 10.23
CA GLU A 227 -6.74 -3.06 11.44
C GLU A 227 -7.64 -1.87 11.11
N ALA A 228 -7.20 -1.01 10.16
CA ALA A 228 -8.00 0.12 9.70
C ALA A 228 -9.29 -0.33 9.02
N ILE A 229 -9.27 -1.42 8.24
CA ILE A 229 -10.50 -2.01 7.64
C ILE A 229 -11.44 -2.47 8.75
N ALA A 230 -10.93 -3.22 9.73
CA ALA A 230 -11.74 -3.76 10.82
C ALA A 230 -12.38 -2.65 11.69
N THR A 231 -11.69 -1.51 11.83
CA THR A 231 -12.14 -0.38 12.62
C THR A 231 -13.14 0.50 11.87
N LYS A 232 -12.86 0.83 10.60
CA LYS A 232 -13.66 1.77 9.81
C LYS A 232 -14.87 1.12 9.15
N TYR A 233 -14.77 -0.18 8.82
CA TYR A 233 -15.80 -0.91 8.05
C TYR A 233 -16.22 -2.23 8.71
N PRO A 234 -16.57 -2.25 10.01
CA PRO A 234 -16.73 -3.48 10.81
C PRO A 234 -17.83 -4.43 10.32
N LEU A 235 -18.79 -3.93 9.54
CA LEU A 235 -19.94 -4.68 9.04
C LEU A 235 -19.78 -5.17 7.60
N ARG A 236 -18.65 -4.90 6.98
CA ARG A 236 -18.38 -5.29 5.59
C ARG A 236 -17.84 -6.71 5.54
N ILE A 237 -18.12 -7.40 4.44
CA ILE A 237 -17.64 -8.78 4.23
C ILE A 237 -16.11 -8.82 4.11
N GLU A 238 -15.52 -7.79 3.54
CA GLU A 238 -14.08 -7.61 3.39
C GLU A 238 -13.35 -7.63 4.72
N THR A 239 -14.01 -7.25 5.82
CA THR A 239 -13.44 -7.25 7.18
C THR A 239 -13.11 -8.67 7.66
N ARG A 240 -13.88 -9.67 7.24
CA ARG A 240 -13.58 -11.07 7.55
C ARG A 240 -12.29 -11.52 6.85
N THR A 241 -12.15 -11.18 5.57
CA THR A 241 -10.93 -11.45 4.79
C THR A 241 -9.73 -10.70 5.37
N ALA A 242 -9.92 -9.44 5.77
CA ALA A 242 -8.90 -8.64 6.43
C ALA A 242 -8.41 -9.29 7.73
N ALA A 243 -9.33 -9.77 8.58
CA ALA A 243 -8.98 -10.40 9.86
C ALA A 243 -8.14 -11.69 9.67
N TYR A 244 -8.49 -12.53 8.69
CA TYR A 244 -7.68 -13.70 8.37
C TYR A 244 -6.28 -13.32 7.85
N ARG A 245 -6.21 -12.36 6.92
CA ARG A 245 -4.93 -11.92 6.36
C ARG A 245 -4.06 -11.22 7.39
N GLU A 246 -4.67 -10.44 8.29
CA GLU A 246 -3.97 -9.86 9.44
C GLU A 246 -3.36 -10.95 10.33
N ALA A 247 -4.13 -12.01 10.65
CA ALA A 247 -3.63 -13.15 11.41
C ALA A 247 -2.41 -13.78 10.73
N ARG A 248 -2.48 -13.99 9.42
CA ARG A 248 -1.38 -14.51 8.61
C ARG A 248 -0.13 -13.60 8.65
N ALA A 249 -0.32 -12.30 8.46
CA ALA A 249 0.76 -11.33 8.50
C ALA A 249 1.43 -11.28 9.88
N ARG A 250 0.65 -11.30 10.97
CA ARG A 250 1.14 -11.37 12.35
C ARG A 250 1.92 -12.66 12.63
N MET A 251 1.44 -13.81 12.14
CA MET A 251 2.17 -15.09 12.23
C MET A 251 3.50 -15.02 11.50
N TRP A 252 3.53 -14.45 10.30
CA TRP A 252 4.75 -14.28 9.55
C TRP A 252 5.77 -13.40 10.30
N LEU A 253 5.31 -12.29 10.89
CA LEU A 253 6.15 -11.43 11.73
C LEU A 253 6.69 -12.14 12.97
N CYS A 254 5.87 -12.96 13.65
CA CYS A 254 6.34 -13.77 14.79
C CYS A 254 7.48 -14.70 14.39
N ARG A 255 7.31 -15.46 13.29
CA ARG A 255 8.30 -16.40 12.81
C ARG A 255 9.61 -15.71 12.39
N ARG A 256 9.50 -14.59 11.66
CA ARG A 256 10.66 -13.82 11.17
C ARG A 256 11.50 -13.21 12.29
N LEU A 257 10.86 -12.71 13.33
CA LEU A 257 11.52 -12.05 14.46
C LEU A 257 11.95 -13.02 15.56
N ALA A 258 12.29 -14.26 15.18
CA ALA A 258 12.69 -15.33 16.09
C ALA A 258 11.72 -15.47 17.30
N TYR A 259 10.43 -15.35 17.01
CA TYR A 259 9.37 -15.51 17.99
C TYR A 259 9.50 -14.56 19.19
N ASN A 260 9.55 -13.26 18.94
CA ASN A 260 9.49 -12.28 20.02
C ASN A 260 8.25 -12.53 20.90
N MET A 261 8.45 -12.82 22.20
CA MET A 261 7.40 -13.27 23.11
C MET A 261 6.24 -12.28 23.25
N VAL A 262 6.51 -10.97 23.19
CA VAL A 262 5.47 -9.94 23.25
C VAL A 262 4.58 -10.05 22.01
N ARG A 263 5.17 -10.08 20.81
CA ARG A 263 4.42 -10.22 19.56
C ARG A 263 3.68 -11.56 19.47
N CYS A 264 4.26 -12.64 19.98
CA CYS A 264 3.58 -13.93 20.04
C CYS A 264 2.34 -13.87 20.93
N GLY A 265 2.44 -13.20 22.08
CA GLY A 265 1.31 -12.99 22.99
C GLY A 265 0.18 -12.18 22.36
N GLU A 266 0.53 -11.08 21.67
CA GLU A 266 -0.43 -10.25 20.92
C GLU A 266 -1.09 -11.06 19.79
N THR A 267 -0.30 -11.80 19.01
CA THR A 267 -0.81 -12.63 17.91
C THR A 267 -1.72 -13.75 18.42
N ARG A 268 -1.36 -14.40 19.53
CA ARG A 268 -2.21 -15.41 20.20
C ARG A 268 -3.56 -14.81 20.60
N GLY A 269 -3.54 -13.62 21.21
CA GLY A 269 -4.74 -12.89 21.59
C GLY A 269 -5.62 -12.58 20.37
N PHE A 270 -5.01 -12.09 19.31
CA PHE A 270 -5.68 -11.75 18.07
C PHE A 270 -6.31 -12.99 17.38
N LEU A 271 -5.59 -14.11 17.30
CA LEU A 271 -6.12 -15.37 16.75
C LEU A 271 -7.36 -15.84 17.50
N ARG A 272 -7.31 -15.88 18.84
CA ARG A 272 -8.46 -16.27 19.67
C ARG A 272 -9.66 -15.34 19.46
N GLN A 273 -9.42 -14.04 19.38
CA GLN A 273 -10.46 -13.04 19.13
C GLN A 273 -11.08 -13.23 17.73
N THR A 274 -10.26 -13.44 16.71
CA THR A 274 -10.71 -13.65 15.32
C THR A 274 -11.58 -14.88 15.20
N MET A 275 -11.15 -16.02 15.77
CA MET A 275 -11.93 -17.27 15.78
C MET A 275 -13.27 -17.11 16.52
N LYS A 276 -13.27 -16.35 17.63
CA LYS A 276 -14.51 -16.07 18.39
C LYS A 276 -15.46 -15.17 17.60
N ARG A 277 -14.93 -14.17 16.89
CA ARG A 277 -15.72 -13.20 16.13
C ARG A 277 -16.28 -13.78 14.83
N TYR A 278 -15.55 -14.69 14.20
CA TYR A 278 -15.88 -15.31 12.92
C TYR A 278 -15.85 -16.85 13.01
N PRO A 279 -16.79 -17.47 13.74
CA PRO A 279 -16.78 -18.93 13.99
C PRO A 279 -16.96 -19.78 12.72
N ASP A 280 -17.49 -19.18 11.67
CA ASP A 280 -17.77 -19.76 10.36
C ASP A 280 -16.76 -19.35 9.28
N ILE A 281 -15.58 -18.84 9.67
CA ILE A 281 -14.52 -18.49 8.71
C ILE A 281 -13.99 -19.76 8.03
N GLU A 282 -13.85 -19.73 6.71
CA GLU A 282 -13.40 -20.87 5.91
C GLU A 282 -12.03 -21.41 6.36
N GLN A 283 -11.14 -20.50 6.79
CA GLN A 283 -9.78 -20.80 7.21
C GLN A 283 -9.66 -21.15 8.71
N MET A 284 -10.74 -21.58 9.37
CA MET A 284 -10.74 -21.85 10.81
C MET A 284 -9.67 -22.85 11.23
N ASP A 285 -9.46 -23.90 10.45
CA ASP A 285 -8.49 -24.96 10.81
C ASP A 285 -7.04 -24.45 10.73
N GLU A 286 -6.78 -23.53 9.78
CA GLU A 286 -5.46 -22.88 9.69
C GLU A 286 -5.22 -21.94 10.88
N LEU A 287 -6.22 -21.16 11.31
CA LEU A 287 -6.14 -20.33 12.50
C LEU A 287 -5.88 -21.14 13.77
N LYS A 288 -6.54 -22.32 13.91
CA LYS A 288 -6.30 -23.25 15.02
C LYS A 288 -4.87 -23.79 15.00
N ALA A 289 -4.37 -24.19 13.83
CA ALA A 289 -3.02 -24.69 13.67
C ALA A 289 -1.97 -23.62 14.05
N TRP A 290 -2.16 -22.38 13.66
CA TRP A 290 -1.29 -21.26 14.05
C TRP A 290 -1.35 -20.99 15.57
N LEU A 291 -2.53 -21.09 16.17
CA LEU A 291 -2.69 -20.92 17.60
C LEU A 291 -1.92 -22.02 18.36
N GLU A 292 -2.06 -23.27 17.95
CA GLU A 292 -1.35 -24.41 18.54
C GLU A 292 0.17 -24.26 18.39
N GLU A 293 0.66 -23.86 17.21
CA GLU A 293 2.07 -23.58 16.98
C GLU A 293 2.62 -22.52 17.94
N LEU A 294 1.89 -21.41 18.11
CA LEU A 294 2.30 -20.34 19.03
C LEU A 294 2.27 -20.79 20.49
N GLU A 295 1.23 -21.49 20.90
CA GLU A 295 1.08 -21.98 22.28
C GLU A 295 2.21 -22.94 22.62
N LYS A 296 2.51 -23.89 21.72
CA LYS A 296 3.64 -24.81 21.89
C LYS A 296 4.98 -24.08 21.95
N TYR A 297 5.18 -23.08 21.08
CA TYR A 297 6.41 -22.29 21.11
C TYR A 297 6.55 -21.50 22.40
N MET A 298 5.49 -20.81 22.84
CA MET A 298 5.50 -20.00 24.06
C MET A 298 5.72 -20.85 25.30
N ASP A 299 5.11 -22.03 25.35
CA ASP A 299 5.31 -23.01 26.41
C ASP A 299 6.78 -23.45 26.51
N GLU A 300 7.36 -23.89 25.40
CA GLU A 300 8.75 -24.34 25.33
C GLU A 300 9.75 -23.22 25.67
N ALA A 301 9.46 -21.98 25.23
CA ALA A 301 10.29 -20.83 25.54
C ALA A 301 10.23 -20.46 27.03
N ALA A 302 9.03 -20.51 27.64
CA ALA A 302 8.84 -20.27 29.07
C ALA A 302 9.53 -21.34 29.90
N TYR A 303 9.43 -22.63 29.52
CA TYR A 303 10.14 -23.73 30.14
C TYR A 303 11.66 -23.55 30.10
N LYS A 304 12.23 -23.26 28.92
CA LYS A 304 13.67 -23.00 28.77
C LYS A 304 14.14 -21.82 29.60
N ASN A 305 13.30 -20.78 29.69
CA ASN A 305 13.59 -19.64 30.55
C ASN A 305 13.68 -20.05 32.04
N ALA A 306 12.67 -20.73 32.54
CA ALA A 306 12.68 -21.24 33.94
C ALA A 306 13.90 -22.11 34.22
N LYS A 307 14.20 -23.06 33.32
CA LYS A 307 15.39 -23.95 33.42
C LYS A 307 16.72 -23.18 33.38
N SER A 308 16.77 -22.06 32.61
CA SER A 308 17.96 -21.20 32.58
C SER A 308 18.20 -20.48 33.90
N TYR A 309 17.16 -20.06 34.61
CA TYR A 309 17.30 -19.48 35.95
C TYR A 309 17.82 -20.53 36.95
N ASP A 310 17.33 -21.76 36.87
CA ASP A 310 17.72 -22.86 37.71
C ASP A 310 19.21 -23.29 37.50
N SER A 311 19.64 -23.36 36.23
CA SER A 311 21.02 -23.79 35.88
C SER A 311 22.11 -22.77 36.24
N ARG A 312 21.79 -21.49 36.32
CA ARG A 312 22.77 -20.40 36.55
C ARG A 312 23.26 -20.27 38.00
N ARG A 313 22.81 -21.11 38.92
CA ARG A 313 23.22 -21.17 40.37
C ARG A 313 23.18 -19.79 41.09
N ARG A 314 22.51 -18.80 40.59
CA ARG A 314 22.62 -17.43 41.11
C ARG A 314 21.83 -17.19 42.38
N THR A 315 20.60 -17.67 42.44
CA THR A 315 19.80 -17.63 43.68
C THR A 315 18.68 -18.67 43.59
N PRO A 316 18.55 -19.60 44.57
CA PRO A 316 17.45 -20.57 44.59
C PRO A 316 16.06 -19.89 44.54
N HIS A 317 15.97 -18.67 45.09
CA HIS A 317 14.75 -17.88 45.12
C HIS A 317 14.32 -17.42 43.68
N ALA A 318 15.27 -17.00 42.82
CA ALA A 318 14.97 -16.62 41.46
C ALA A 318 14.52 -17.80 40.59
N ALA A 319 15.15 -18.98 40.82
CA ALA A 319 14.74 -20.22 40.17
C ALA A 319 13.32 -20.63 40.59
N LEU A 320 13.03 -20.58 41.92
CA LEU A 320 11.70 -20.86 42.44
C LEU A 320 10.64 -19.95 41.80
N ALA A 321 10.87 -18.64 41.83
CA ALA A 321 9.94 -17.66 41.23
C ALA A 321 9.75 -17.92 39.74
N ALA A 322 10.79 -18.29 38.98
CA ALA A 322 10.68 -18.58 37.55
C ALA A 322 9.84 -19.85 37.27
N TRP A 323 10.01 -20.91 38.08
CA TRP A 323 9.19 -22.12 37.93
C TRP A 323 7.73 -21.90 38.38
N GLU A 324 7.50 -21.13 39.45
CA GLU A 324 6.15 -20.75 39.88
C GLU A 324 5.43 -19.92 38.79
N LEU A 325 6.13 -18.97 38.17
CA LEU A 325 5.59 -18.20 37.06
C LEU A 325 5.26 -19.08 35.87
N PHE A 326 6.18 -19.99 35.49
CA PHE A 326 5.95 -20.94 34.42
C PHE A 326 4.69 -21.77 34.67
N LEU A 327 4.55 -22.37 35.85
CA LEU A 327 3.41 -23.23 36.18
C LEU A 327 2.08 -22.44 36.23
N LYS A 328 2.15 -21.19 36.65
CA LYS A 328 0.99 -20.27 36.67
C LYS A 328 0.50 -19.94 35.27
N GLU A 329 1.43 -19.66 34.36
CA GLU A 329 1.10 -19.24 32.98
C GLU A 329 0.84 -20.43 32.05
N HIS A 330 1.43 -21.58 32.33
CA HIS A 330 1.38 -22.81 31.54
C HIS A 330 0.97 -24.04 32.35
N PRO A 331 -0.21 -24.05 33.01
CA PRO A 331 -0.62 -25.12 33.92
C PRO A 331 -0.84 -26.48 33.22
N ALA A 332 -1.13 -26.46 31.91
CA ALA A 332 -1.35 -27.63 31.06
C ALA A 332 -0.11 -28.04 30.24
N SER A 333 1.05 -27.44 30.50
CA SER A 333 2.30 -27.76 29.82
C SER A 333 2.68 -29.23 29.99
N PRO A 334 3.26 -29.88 28.95
CA PRO A 334 3.92 -31.19 29.12
C PRO A 334 5.00 -31.19 30.20
N HIS A 335 5.57 -30.03 30.53
CA HIS A 335 6.61 -29.85 31.55
C HIS A 335 6.07 -29.49 32.93
N ALA A 336 4.73 -29.45 33.14
CA ALA A 336 4.13 -29.02 34.39
C ALA A 336 4.50 -29.90 35.58
N ASP A 337 4.63 -31.22 35.41
CA ASP A 337 5.00 -32.15 36.49
C ASP A 337 6.47 -31.99 36.89
N GLU A 338 7.38 -31.79 35.93
CA GLU A 338 8.78 -31.43 36.23
C GLU A 338 8.86 -30.10 36.99
N ALA A 339 8.10 -29.11 36.58
CA ALA A 339 8.04 -27.81 37.26
C ALA A 339 7.54 -27.94 38.71
N ARG A 340 6.48 -28.72 38.96
CA ARG A 340 5.96 -28.99 40.34
C ARG A 340 7.00 -29.69 41.22
N ALA A 341 7.67 -30.72 40.68
CA ALA A 341 8.73 -31.42 41.43
C ALA A 341 9.87 -30.45 41.77
N ARG A 342 10.28 -29.61 40.82
CA ARG A 342 11.37 -28.67 41.05
C ARG A 342 11.03 -27.55 42.03
N ILE A 343 9.80 -27.04 42.01
CA ILE A 343 9.28 -26.09 43.01
C ILE A 343 9.35 -26.71 44.43
N ALA A 344 8.91 -27.97 44.57
CA ALA A 344 8.96 -28.67 45.86
C ALA A 344 10.40 -28.80 46.38
N GLU A 345 11.36 -29.20 45.55
CA GLU A 345 12.78 -29.29 45.92
C GLU A 345 13.38 -27.94 46.34
N LEU A 346 13.12 -26.87 45.54
CA LEU A 346 13.64 -25.52 45.80
C LEU A 346 13.03 -24.91 47.07
N SER A 347 11.77 -25.23 47.36
CA SER A 347 11.06 -24.77 48.58
C SER A 347 11.53 -25.48 49.85
N ALA A 348 11.98 -26.75 49.72
CA ALA A 348 12.50 -27.53 50.83
C ALA A 348 13.97 -27.20 51.17
N ALA A 349 14.70 -26.54 50.26
CA ALA A 349 16.09 -26.16 50.47
C ALA A 349 16.23 -25.13 51.58
N PRO A 350 17.11 -25.33 52.61
CA PRO A 350 17.27 -24.38 53.69
C PRO A 350 17.73 -23.02 53.19
N ARG A 351 17.05 -21.97 53.58
CA ARG A 351 17.45 -20.57 53.30
C ARG A 351 18.86 -20.36 53.85
N LYS A 352 19.87 -20.32 52.97
CA LYS A 352 21.15 -19.77 53.36
C LYS A 352 20.97 -18.28 53.63
N GLU A 353 20.89 -17.89 54.89
CA GLU A 353 20.97 -16.48 55.26
C GLU A 353 22.32 -15.96 54.70
N THR A 354 22.22 -15.00 53.81
CA THR A 354 23.37 -14.18 53.40
C THR A 354 23.72 -13.33 54.65
N SER A 355 24.62 -13.87 55.52
CA SER A 355 25.31 -13.02 56.49
C SER A 355 26.09 -11.94 55.71
N LYS A 356 25.82 -10.69 56.12
CA LYS A 356 26.48 -9.49 55.63
C LYS A 356 27.99 -9.55 55.64
#